data_13fe47e1e827999548621d3d54f9dbbc
#
_entry.id   13fe47e1e827999548621d3d54f9dbbc
#
_cell.length_a   1.000
_cell.length_b   1.000
_cell.length_c   1.000
_cell.angle_alpha   90.00
_cell.angle_beta   90.00
_cell.angle_gamma   90.00
#
_symmetry.space_group_name_H-M   'P 1'
#
loop_
_entity.id
_entity.type
_entity.pdbx_description
1 polymer ?
#
loop_
_entity_poly.entity_id
_entity_poly.type
_entity_poly.pdbx_seq_one_letter_code
_entity_poly.pdbx_strand_id
1 'polypeptide(L)'
;MEISTSTNICAFQRGRERLPVEFSIETCARAGYRVLDINFCMAMNPDSPLRGDGWEEYVRSIGRLADRFGIRFNQSHLPYYDVDAERGTEKAAMMEKLIRRSIIGSAMLGAKWCVTHPFTVWEAQGDTDASLRRNLDYYGEHLRTAREYGVGIALENDFEYYRGQPRRRVYCASMEELTELCDGFHDSAVGVCYDFGHANLTGGFHRHNLNLLGSRLKAVHVQDNHGELDEHLLPFFGSIDWKEAMAGLADIHFPGDLTFEVQEWGRYLPRELKYIAAEQSLVVGRKLVSWYEACLQER
;
A
#
# COMPACT_ATOMS: atom_id res chain seq x y z
N MET A 1 -9.56 9.04 13.07
CA MET A 1 -8.87 8.04 12.22
C MET A 1 -9.78 6.84 12.06
N GLU A 2 -10.11 6.41 10.83
CA GLU A 2 -10.87 5.19 10.60
C GLU A 2 -9.92 4.01 10.34
N ILE A 3 -10.45 2.80 10.48
CA ILE A 3 -9.68 1.57 10.25
C ILE A 3 -10.04 1.05 8.87
N SER A 4 -9.02 0.86 8.04
CA SER A 4 -9.10 0.31 6.69
C SER A 4 -8.29 -0.99 6.58
N THR A 5 -8.53 -1.77 5.56
CA THR A 5 -7.68 -2.90 5.20
C THR A 5 -7.62 -3.06 3.69
N SER A 6 -6.50 -3.58 3.20
CA SER A 6 -6.36 -3.94 1.79
C SER A 6 -7.31 -5.08 1.44
N THR A 7 -7.89 -5.02 0.25
CA THR A 7 -8.70 -6.12 -0.31
C THR A 7 -7.91 -7.42 -0.47
N ASN A 8 -6.57 -7.38 -0.33
CA ASN A 8 -5.73 -8.57 -0.31
C ASN A 8 -5.94 -9.47 0.92
N ILE A 9 -6.49 -8.96 2.02
CA ILE A 9 -6.66 -9.73 3.27
C ILE A 9 -7.41 -11.05 3.07
N CYS A 10 -8.31 -11.13 2.09
CA CYS A 10 -9.05 -12.33 1.76
C CYS A 10 -8.67 -12.95 0.41
N ALA A 11 -7.73 -12.35 -0.33
CA ALA A 11 -7.47 -12.74 -1.72
C ALA A 11 -6.73 -14.08 -1.86
N PHE A 12 -5.86 -14.42 -0.91
CA PHE A 12 -5.04 -15.61 -0.99
C PHE A 12 -5.67 -16.79 -0.25
N GLN A 13 -5.50 -17.99 -0.80
CA GLN A 13 -5.89 -19.22 -0.14
C GLN A 13 -4.87 -20.33 -0.42
N ARG A 14 -5.03 -21.47 0.26
CA ARG A 14 -4.15 -22.62 0.07
C ARG A 14 -4.17 -23.08 -1.38
N GLY A 15 -3.01 -23.16 -2.01
CA GLY A 15 -2.88 -23.38 -3.45
C GLY A 15 -2.58 -22.07 -4.19
N ARG A 16 -2.84 -22.02 -5.50
CA ARG A 16 -2.57 -20.85 -6.35
C ARG A 16 -3.82 -20.06 -6.73
N GLU A 17 -4.98 -20.57 -6.37
CA GLU A 17 -6.24 -19.92 -6.67
C GLU A 17 -6.40 -18.65 -5.82
N ARG A 18 -6.80 -17.56 -6.45
CA ARG A 18 -7.13 -16.31 -5.76
C ARG A 18 -8.64 -16.12 -5.70
N LEU A 19 -9.12 -15.67 -4.55
CA LEU A 19 -10.50 -15.26 -4.40
C LEU A 19 -10.72 -13.89 -5.06
N PRO A 20 -11.90 -13.67 -5.67
CA PRO A 20 -12.19 -12.40 -6.34
C PRO A 20 -12.29 -11.26 -5.31
N VAL A 21 -12.03 -10.03 -5.76
CA VAL A 21 -12.08 -8.83 -4.91
C VAL A 21 -13.46 -8.61 -4.30
N GLU A 22 -14.51 -9.00 -5.00
CA GLU A 22 -15.89 -8.93 -4.54
C GLU A 22 -16.10 -9.73 -3.24
N PHE A 23 -15.45 -10.90 -3.15
CA PHE A 23 -15.47 -11.70 -1.93
C PHE A 23 -14.80 -10.97 -0.75
N SER A 24 -13.67 -10.28 -1.00
CA SER A 24 -12.99 -9.48 0.03
C SER A 24 -13.86 -8.32 0.51
N ILE A 25 -14.50 -7.59 -0.40
CA ILE A 25 -15.40 -6.48 -0.07
C ILE A 25 -16.56 -6.97 0.82
N GLU A 26 -17.24 -8.05 0.41
CA GLU A 26 -18.35 -8.61 1.19
C GLU A 26 -17.89 -9.10 2.58
N THR A 27 -16.75 -9.79 2.62
CA THR A 27 -16.23 -10.36 3.87
C THR A 27 -15.82 -9.27 4.85
N CYS A 28 -15.09 -8.25 4.38
CA CYS A 28 -14.68 -7.12 5.21
C CYS A 28 -15.87 -6.28 5.69
N ALA A 29 -16.86 -6.04 4.81
CA ALA A 29 -18.08 -5.33 5.19
C ALA A 29 -18.86 -6.04 6.30
N ARG A 30 -18.98 -7.38 6.21
CA ARG A 30 -19.64 -8.21 7.24
C ARG A 30 -18.84 -8.24 8.55
N ALA A 31 -17.50 -8.20 8.49
CA ALA A 31 -16.63 -8.07 9.67
C ALA A 31 -16.76 -6.69 10.34
N GLY A 32 -17.32 -5.70 9.66
CA GLY A 32 -17.57 -4.37 10.20
C GLY A 32 -16.72 -3.24 9.63
N TYR A 33 -15.90 -3.50 8.62
CA TYR A 33 -15.19 -2.45 7.91
C TYR A 33 -16.15 -1.52 7.14
N ARG A 34 -15.75 -0.25 7.02
CA ARG A 34 -16.43 0.76 6.21
C ARG A 34 -15.49 1.42 5.20
N VAL A 35 -14.20 1.18 5.38
CA VAL A 35 -13.14 1.72 4.53
C VAL A 35 -12.24 0.57 4.08
N LEU A 36 -11.90 0.54 2.79
CA LEU A 36 -10.95 -0.43 2.24
C LEU A 36 -9.93 0.27 1.35
N ASP A 37 -8.77 -0.37 1.23
CA ASP A 37 -7.80 -0.16 0.18
C ASP A 37 -8.11 -1.13 -0.97
N ILE A 38 -8.27 -0.60 -2.18
CA ILE A 38 -8.43 -1.44 -3.37
C ILE A 38 -7.07 -1.83 -3.94
N ASN A 39 -6.71 -3.10 -3.83
CA ASN A 39 -5.44 -3.59 -4.35
C ASN A 39 -5.54 -3.97 -5.84
N PHE A 40 -5.06 -3.08 -6.72
CA PHE A 40 -5.04 -3.29 -8.15
C PHE A 40 -3.91 -4.22 -8.63
N CYS A 41 -3.03 -4.74 -7.76
CA CYS A 41 -2.11 -5.81 -8.15
C CYS A 41 -2.85 -7.06 -8.70
N MET A 42 -4.15 -7.20 -8.43
CA MET A 42 -5.00 -8.20 -9.10
C MET A 42 -5.01 -8.07 -10.62
N ALA A 43 -4.71 -6.90 -11.18
CA ALA A 43 -4.57 -6.68 -12.63
C ALA A 43 -3.43 -7.49 -13.25
N MET A 44 -2.42 -7.86 -12.46
CA MET A 44 -1.29 -8.67 -12.93
C MET A 44 -1.68 -10.12 -13.23
N ASN A 45 -2.79 -10.60 -12.69
CA ASN A 45 -3.29 -11.95 -13.03
C ASN A 45 -3.71 -12.01 -14.50
N PRO A 46 -3.33 -13.07 -15.23
CA PRO A 46 -3.68 -13.22 -16.65
C PRO A 46 -5.18 -13.12 -16.93
N ASP A 47 -6.00 -13.64 -16.04
CA ASP A 47 -7.47 -13.69 -16.18
C ASP A 47 -8.17 -12.47 -15.58
N SER A 48 -7.43 -11.44 -15.16
CA SER A 48 -8.03 -10.25 -14.57
C SER A 48 -8.92 -9.49 -15.56
N PRO A 49 -10.16 -9.15 -15.19
CA PRO A 49 -11.03 -8.32 -16.03
C PRO A 49 -10.44 -6.94 -16.35
N LEU A 50 -9.50 -6.45 -15.54
CA LEU A 50 -8.77 -5.20 -15.78
C LEU A 50 -7.91 -5.23 -17.05
N ARG A 51 -7.59 -6.41 -17.59
CA ARG A 51 -6.81 -6.57 -18.82
C ARG A 51 -7.64 -6.42 -20.09
N GLY A 52 -8.94 -6.73 -20.01
CA GLY A 52 -9.88 -6.70 -21.13
C GLY A 52 -10.43 -5.31 -21.46
N ASP A 53 -11.21 -5.21 -22.53
CA ASP A 53 -11.81 -3.95 -22.98
C ASP A 53 -12.96 -3.50 -22.07
N GLY A 54 -13.60 -4.42 -21.35
CA GLY A 54 -14.66 -4.14 -20.37
C GLY A 54 -14.19 -3.69 -19.00
N TRP A 55 -12.91 -3.31 -18.82
CA TRP A 55 -12.31 -3.00 -17.53
C TRP A 55 -13.03 -1.88 -16.77
N GLU A 56 -13.51 -0.84 -17.46
CA GLU A 56 -14.24 0.25 -16.79
C GLU A 56 -15.56 -0.21 -16.18
N GLU A 57 -16.31 -1.05 -16.90
CA GLU A 57 -17.57 -1.59 -16.39
C GLU A 57 -17.30 -2.53 -15.20
N TYR A 58 -16.20 -3.28 -15.25
CA TYR A 58 -15.77 -4.07 -14.11
C TYR A 58 -15.49 -3.19 -12.89
N VAL A 59 -14.73 -2.08 -13.03
CA VAL A 59 -14.47 -1.14 -11.93
C VAL A 59 -15.78 -0.52 -11.41
N ARG A 60 -16.70 -0.12 -12.31
CA ARG A 60 -18.04 0.36 -11.91
C ARG A 60 -18.82 -0.70 -11.13
N SER A 61 -18.68 -1.97 -11.48
CA SER A 61 -19.35 -3.07 -10.76
C SER A 61 -18.80 -3.22 -9.34
N ILE A 62 -17.48 -3.05 -9.15
CA ILE A 62 -16.85 -2.99 -7.81
C ILE A 62 -17.43 -1.81 -7.02
N GLY A 63 -17.53 -0.62 -7.60
CA GLY A 63 -18.13 0.56 -6.96
C GLY A 63 -19.56 0.30 -6.50
N ARG A 64 -20.42 -0.21 -7.39
CA ARG A 64 -21.79 -0.57 -7.02
C ARG A 64 -21.89 -1.61 -5.91
N LEU A 65 -20.96 -2.55 -5.89
CA LEU A 65 -20.88 -3.54 -4.80
C LEU A 65 -20.49 -2.85 -3.49
N ALA A 66 -19.46 -2.02 -3.50
CA ALA A 66 -19.01 -1.26 -2.34
C ALA A 66 -20.16 -0.39 -1.77
N ASP A 67 -20.86 0.34 -2.63
CA ASP A 67 -22.03 1.16 -2.25
C ASP A 67 -23.11 0.35 -1.53
N ARG A 68 -23.43 -0.85 -2.03
CA ARG A 68 -24.42 -1.75 -1.40
C ARG A 68 -24.04 -2.17 0.01
N PHE A 69 -22.74 -2.24 0.31
CA PHE A 69 -22.23 -2.60 1.63
C PHE A 69 -21.82 -1.38 2.47
N GLY A 70 -21.99 -0.16 1.97
CA GLY A 70 -21.57 1.08 2.64
C GLY A 70 -20.07 1.15 2.82
N ILE A 71 -19.30 0.65 1.86
CA ILE A 71 -17.84 0.71 1.81
C ILE A 71 -17.41 1.91 0.96
N ARG A 72 -16.43 2.67 1.43
CA ARG A 72 -15.64 3.62 0.64
C ARG A 72 -14.21 3.12 0.47
N PHE A 73 -13.53 3.56 -0.59
CA PHE A 73 -12.10 3.34 -0.75
C PHE A 73 -11.33 4.60 -0.37
N ASN A 74 -10.29 4.45 0.46
CA ASN A 74 -9.42 5.55 0.89
C ASN A 74 -8.18 5.69 0.02
N GLN A 75 -7.56 4.57 -0.32
CA GLN A 75 -6.38 4.45 -1.15
C GLN A 75 -6.47 3.22 -2.04
N SER A 76 -5.52 3.08 -2.95
CA SER A 76 -5.34 1.90 -3.78
C SER A 76 -3.88 1.53 -3.86
N HIS A 77 -3.57 0.27 -4.15
CA HIS A 77 -2.22 -0.17 -4.48
C HIS A 77 -2.12 -0.46 -5.98
N LEU A 78 -1.19 0.20 -6.67
CA LEU A 78 -0.98 0.02 -8.11
C LEU A 78 -0.22 -1.28 -8.40
N PRO A 79 -0.41 -1.90 -9.59
CA PRO A 79 0.49 -2.93 -10.08
C PRO A 79 1.90 -2.37 -10.25
N TYR A 80 2.91 -3.19 -10.01
CA TYR A 80 4.31 -2.81 -10.17
C TYR A 80 5.11 -3.89 -10.89
N TYR A 81 6.25 -3.53 -11.44
CA TYR A 81 7.13 -4.43 -12.17
C TYR A 81 8.56 -3.87 -12.20
N ASP A 82 9.53 -4.68 -12.57
CA ASP A 82 10.90 -4.21 -12.75
C ASP A 82 10.99 -3.39 -14.05
N VAL A 83 10.96 -2.05 -13.87
CA VAL A 83 10.88 -1.07 -14.98
C VAL A 83 12.10 -1.13 -15.89
N ASP A 84 13.28 -1.35 -15.34
CA ASP A 84 14.51 -1.37 -16.13
C ASP A 84 14.77 -2.74 -16.79
N ALA A 85 14.54 -3.83 -16.08
CA ALA A 85 14.69 -5.18 -16.64
C ALA A 85 13.69 -5.47 -17.78
N GLU A 86 12.49 -4.91 -17.70
CA GLU A 86 11.42 -5.16 -18.68
C GLU A 86 11.33 -4.07 -19.77
N ARG A 87 12.26 -3.12 -19.81
CA ARG A 87 12.22 -1.98 -20.71
C ARG A 87 12.08 -2.41 -22.18
N GLY A 88 11.08 -1.87 -22.87
CA GLY A 88 10.81 -2.13 -24.28
C GLY A 88 10.16 -3.49 -24.57
N THR A 89 9.79 -4.26 -23.56
CA THR A 89 9.09 -5.55 -23.74
C THR A 89 7.57 -5.36 -23.87
N GLU A 90 6.89 -6.35 -24.42
CA GLU A 90 5.42 -6.41 -24.42
C GLU A 90 4.85 -6.46 -23.00
N LYS A 91 5.59 -7.06 -22.06
CA LYS A 91 5.22 -7.09 -20.64
C LYS A 91 5.21 -5.68 -20.06
N ALA A 92 6.24 -4.86 -20.31
CA ALA A 92 6.26 -3.47 -19.88
C ALA A 92 5.07 -2.68 -20.46
N ALA A 93 4.83 -2.79 -21.77
CA ALA A 93 3.69 -2.11 -22.40
C ALA A 93 2.33 -2.50 -21.79
N MET A 94 2.17 -3.78 -21.44
CA MET A 94 0.97 -4.25 -20.74
C MET A 94 0.91 -3.69 -19.31
N MET A 95 2.01 -3.69 -18.58
CA MET A 95 2.04 -3.17 -17.21
C MET A 95 1.72 -1.68 -17.14
N GLU A 96 2.28 -0.88 -18.06
CA GLU A 96 1.97 0.55 -18.19
C GLU A 96 0.47 0.79 -18.44
N LYS A 97 -0.12 0.00 -19.33
CA LYS A 97 -1.58 0.02 -19.56
C LYS A 97 -2.37 -0.29 -18.28
N LEU A 98 -1.93 -1.29 -17.52
CA LEU A 98 -2.60 -1.69 -16.28
C LEU A 98 -2.43 -0.64 -15.17
N ILE A 99 -1.25 -0.04 -15.02
CA ILE A 99 -1.00 1.04 -14.08
C ILE A 99 -1.91 2.23 -14.40
N ARG A 100 -1.95 2.66 -15.68
CA ARG A 100 -2.86 3.74 -16.10
C ARG A 100 -4.32 3.42 -15.79
N ARG A 101 -4.80 2.21 -16.11
CA ARG A 101 -6.16 1.76 -15.78
C ARG A 101 -6.43 1.75 -14.28
N SER A 102 -5.44 1.38 -13.47
CA SER A 102 -5.55 1.35 -12.01
C SER A 102 -5.65 2.76 -11.42
N ILE A 103 -4.88 3.74 -11.94
CA ILE A 103 -5.00 5.15 -11.54
C ILE A 103 -6.42 5.67 -11.84
N ILE A 104 -6.92 5.42 -13.06
CA ILE A 104 -8.28 5.82 -13.45
C ILE A 104 -9.32 5.09 -12.60
N GLY A 105 -9.14 3.78 -12.39
CA GLY A 105 -10.01 2.96 -11.55
C GLY A 105 -10.06 3.45 -10.10
N SER A 106 -8.94 3.91 -9.56
CA SER A 106 -8.86 4.53 -8.23
C SER A 106 -9.74 5.77 -8.14
N ALA A 107 -9.65 6.65 -9.13
CA ALA A 107 -10.52 7.83 -9.23
C ALA A 107 -12.00 7.45 -9.34
N MET A 108 -12.32 6.45 -10.17
CA MET A 108 -13.71 5.97 -10.34
C MET A 108 -14.30 5.41 -9.04
N LEU A 109 -13.47 4.86 -8.16
CA LEU A 109 -13.85 4.31 -6.86
C LEU A 109 -13.76 5.33 -5.71
N GLY A 110 -13.33 6.58 -6.00
CA GLY A 110 -13.19 7.64 -5.00
C GLY A 110 -11.98 7.52 -4.09
N ALA A 111 -11.03 6.64 -4.39
CA ALA A 111 -9.76 6.58 -3.68
C ALA A 111 -8.95 7.87 -3.95
N LYS A 112 -8.30 8.39 -2.92
CA LYS A 112 -7.54 9.65 -3.03
C LYS A 112 -6.09 9.45 -3.40
N TRP A 113 -5.50 8.33 -3.00
CA TRP A 113 -4.08 8.05 -3.14
C TRP A 113 -3.86 6.70 -3.81
N CYS A 114 -2.98 6.68 -4.80
CA CYS A 114 -2.51 5.49 -5.48
C CYS A 114 -1.13 5.14 -4.92
N VAL A 115 -1.03 4.10 -4.12
CA VAL A 115 0.24 3.63 -3.54
C VAL A 115 1.03 2.88 -4.59
N THR A 116 2.34 3.11 -4.63
CA THR A 116 3.28 2.43 -5.53
C THR A 116 4.70 2.46 -4.97
N HIS A 117 5.55 1.50 -5.38
CA HIS A 117 6.93 1.40 -4.95
C HIS A 117 7.87 2.16 -5.87
N PRO A 118 8.77 3.01 -5.34
CA PRO A 118 9.95 3.43 -6.08
C PRO A 118 10.79 2.22 -6.52
N PHE A 119 11.59 2.37 -7.57
CA PHE A 119 12.47 1.30 -8.01
C PHE A 119 13.94 1.71 -7.96
N THR A 120 14.80 0.70 -7.81
CA THR A 120 16.25 0.87 -7.78
C THR A 120 16.85 0.69 -9.16
N VAL A 121 17.73 1.59 -9.57
CA VAL A 121 18.56 1.41 -10.76
C VAL A 121 19.72 0.48 -10.41
N TRP A 122 19.57 -0.81 -10.67
CA TRP A 122 20.48 -1.85 -10.21
C TRP A 122 21.88 -1.79 -10.85
N GLU A 123 21.97 -1.27 -12.08
CA GLU A 123 23.23 -1.10 -12.80
C GLU A 123 24.12 -0.03 -12.16
N ALA A 124 23.51 0.91 -11.47
CA ALA A 124 24.17 2.01 -10.76
C ALA A 124 24.08 1.84 -9.24
N GLN A 125 24.23 0.62 -8.73
CA GLN A 125 24.19 0.33 -7.29
C GLN A 125 25.12 1.25 -6.50
N GLY A 126 24.55 2.03 -5.60
CA GLY A 126 25.27 3.03 -4.81
C GLY A 126 25.19 4.46 -5.37
N ASP A 127 24.70 4.65 -6.59
CA ASP A 127 24.34 5.97 -7.13
C ASP A 127 22.85 6.23 -6.91
N THR A 128 22.53 6.82 -5.77
CA THR A 128 21.14 7.19 -5.43
C THR A 128 20.57 8.26 -6.36
N ASP A 129 21.42 9.13 -6.92
CA ASP A 129 21.03 10.15 -7.87
C ASP A 129 20.49 9.54 -9.17
N ALA A 130 21.04 8.39 -9.60
CA ALA A 130 20.50 7.69 -10.77
C ALA A 130 19.09 7.17 -10.52
N SER A 131 18.86 6.56 -9.34
CA SER A 131 17.53 6.08 -8.93
C SER A 131 16.56 7.25 -8.75
N LEU A 132 16.98 8.35 -8.12
CA LEU A 132 16.18 9.57 -7.97
C LEU A 132 15.71 10.09 -9.34
N ARG A 133 16.64 10.38 -10.25
CA ARG A 133 16.30 10.91 -11.60
C ARG A 133 15.35 9.99 -12.36
N ARG A 134 15.62 8.67 -12.32
CA ARG A 134 14.78 7.70 -13.04
C ARG A 134 13.37 7.59 -12.48
N ASN A 135 13.21 7.63 -11.15
CA ASN A 135 11.89 7.63 -10.51
C ASN A 135 11.12 8.93 -10.78
N LEU A 136 11.81 10.09 -10.76
CA LEU A 136 11.18 11.38 -11.11
C LEU A 136 10.66 11.38 -12.56
N ASP A 137 11.44 10.88 -13.50
CA ASP A 137 11.03 10.78 -14.92
C ASP A 137 9.83 9.82 -15.07
N TYR A 138 9.94 8.61 -14.51
CA TYR A 138 8.94 7.56 -14.63
C TYR A 138 7.61 7.94 -14.01
N TYR A 139 7.62 8.32 -12.73
CA TYR A 139 6.38 8.70 -12.05
C TYR A 139 5.84 10.06 -12.49
N GLY A 140 6.65 10.93 -13.07
CA GLY A 140 6.21 12.16 -13.71
C GLY A 140 5.18 11.93 -14.82
N GLU A 141 5.27 10.81 -15.54
CA GLU A 141 4.29 10.41 -16.54
C GLU A 141 2.97 9.94 -15.91
N HIS A 142 3.05 9.10 -14.87
CA HIS A 142 1.88 8.63 -14.14
C HIS A 142 1.18 9.76 -13.38
N LEU A 143 1.94 10.71 -12.87
CA LEU A 143 1.42 11.88 -12.17
C LEU A 143 0.54 12.77 -13.08
N ARG A 144 0.86 12.85 -14.38
CA ARG A 144 -0.03 13.54 -15.34
C ARG A 144 -1.40 12.90 -15.41
N THR A 145 -1.45 11.55 -15.47
CA THR A 145 -2.73 10.82 -15.41
C THR A 145 -3.42 11.01 -14.06
N ALA A 146 -2.69 10.90 -12.95
CA ALA A 146 -3.25 11.08 -11.61
C ALA A 146 -3.91 12.45 -11.43
N ARG A 147 -3.27 13.52 -11.89
CA ARG A 147 -3.82 14.88 -11.88
C ARG A 147 -5.06 15.03 -12.76
N GLU A 148 -5.05 14.44 -13.96
CA GLU A 148 -6.21 14.47 -14.87
C GLU A 148 -7.47 13.90 -14.21
N TYR A 149 -7.30 12.86 -13.39
CA TYR A 149 -8.39 12.17 -12.72
C TYR A 149 -8.59 12.58 -11.24
N GLY A 150 -7.80 13.52 -10.73
CA GLY A 150 -7.97 14.10 -9.40
C GLY A 150 -7.55 13.19 -8.25
N VAL A 151 -6.59 12.29 -8.49
CA VAL A 151 -5.96 11.43 -7.46
C VAL A 151 -4.49 11.77 -7.28
N GLY A 152 -3.89 11.37 -6.16
CA GLY A 152 -2.45 11.51 -5.91
C GLY A 152 -1.71 10.19 -6.02
N ILE A 153 -0.39 10.27 -6.11
CA ILE A 153 0.53 9.13 -6.03
C ILE A 153 1.20 9.16 -4.66
N ALA A 154 1.13 8.07 -3.91
CA ALA A 154 1.81 7.88 -2.65
C ALA A 154 2.95 6.86 -2.83
N LEU A 155 4.18 7.35 -2.72
CA LEU A 155 5.40 6.54 -2.86
C LEU A 155 5.64 5.78 -1.56
N GLU A 156 5.77 4.48 -1.64
CA GLU A 156 5.92 3.61 -0.48
C GLU A 156 7.39 3.33 -0.19
N ASN A 157 7.77 3.34 1.10
CA ASN A 157 9.12 2.90 1.49
C ASN A 157 9.31 1.42 1.20
N ASP A 158 10.53 1.07 0.77
CA ASP A 158 10.98 -0.29 0.51
C ASP A 158 11.89 -0.80 1.65
N PHE A 159 12.48 -1.97 1.50
CA PHE A 159 13.38 -2.59 2.48
C PHE A 159 14.57 -3.29 1.82
N GLU A 160 15.69 -3.41 2.58
CA GLU A 160 16.97 -3.92 2.05
C GLU A 160 17.22 -5.41 2.26
N TYR A 161 16.36 -6.10 2.96
CA TYR A 161 16.66 -7.43 3.45
C TYR A 161 15.91 -8.54 2.73
N TYR A 162 16.66 -9.59 2.35
CA TYR A 162 16.10 -10.84 1.81
C TYR A 162 16.76 -12.02 2.52
N ARG A 163 15.97 -12.83 3.23
CA ARG A 163 16.46 -14.01 3.95
C ARG A 163 17.29 -14.92 3.04
N GLY A 164 18.50 -15.24 3.49
CA GLY A 164 19.42 -16.13 2.76
C GLY A 164 20.07 -15.54 1.52
N GLN A 165 19.91 -14.22 1.29
CA GLN A 165 20.59 -13.49 0.22
C GLN A 165 21.46 -12.37 0.79
N PRO A 166 22.53 -11.93 0.09
CA PRO A 166 23.27 -10.75 0.48
C PRO A 166 22.34 -9.54 0.54
N ARG A 167 22.51 -8.70 1.56
CA ARG A 167 21.84 -7.38 1.61
C ARG A 167 22.15 -6.63 0.32
N ARG A 168 21.10 -6.15 -0.32
CA ARG A 168 21.19 -5.22 -1.45
C ARG A 168 20.66 -3.89 -0.99
N ARG A 169 21.35 -2.81 -1.38
CA ARG A 169 20.82 -1.49 -1.18
C ARG A 169 19.61 -1.30 -2.11
N VAL A 170 18.48 -0.98 -1.51
CA VAL A 170 17.23 -0.70 -2.21
C VAL A 170 16.92 0.79 -2.03
N TYR A 171 16.63 1.47 -3.14
CA TYR A 171 16.30 2.88 -3.12
C TYR A 171 14.96 3.12 -2.42
N CYS A 172 14.89 4.16 -1.60
CA CYS A 172 13.76 4.48 -0.71
C CYS A 172 13.50 3.44 0.41
N ALA A 173 14.45 2.56 0.74
CA ALA A 173 14.47 1.89 2.02
C ALA A 173 14.80 2.88 3.16
N SER A 174 15.52 3.95 2.88
CA SER A 174 15.77 5.09 3.79
C SER A 174 14.68 6.15 3.63
N MET A 175 14.23 6.71 4.77
CA MET A 175 13.21 7.76 4.78
C MET A 175 13.73 9.08 4.20
N GLU A 176 15.01 9.33 4.28
CA GLU A 176 15.67 10.51 3.68
C GLU A 176 15.55 10.46 2.15
N GLU A 177 15.83 9.31 1.53
CA GLU A 177 15.70 9.12 0.08
C GLU A 177 14.23 9.24 -0.37
N LEU A 178 13.32 8.66 0.40
CA LEU A 178 11.89 8.74 0.11
C LEU A 178 11.37 10.19 0.21
N THR A 179 11.86 10.93 1.20
CA THR A 179 11.55 12.36 1.38
C THR A 179 12.11 13.18 0.22
N GLU A 180 13.36 12.94 -0.16
CA GLU A 180 14.01 13.61 -1.30
C GLU A 180 13.28 13.33 -2.62
N LEU A 181 12.90 12.09 -2.86
CA LEU A 181 12.12 11.72 -4.05
C LEU A 181 10.75 12.42 -4.05
N CYS A 182 10.03 12.39 -2.95
CA CYS A 182 8.73 13.03 -2.82
C CYS A 182 8.82 14.54 -3.09
N ASP A 183 9.79 15.22 -2.47
CA ASP A 183 10.00 16.66 -2.63
C ASP A 183 10.47 17.03 -4.04
N GLY A 184 11.22 16.14 -4.69
CA GLY A 184 11.75 16.34 -6.04
C GLY A 184 10.67 16.52 -7.12
N PHE A 185 9.43 16.04 -6.88
CA PHE A 185 8.30 16.30 -7.79
C PHE A 185 7.76 17.73 -7.70
N HIS A 186 7.99 18.43 -6.62
CA HIS A 186 7.43 19.78 -6.36
C HIS A 186 5.91 19.84 -6.58
N ASP A 187 5.18 18.83 -6.14
CA ASP A 187 3.77 18.62 -6.46
C ASP A 187 2.97 18.08 -5.27
N SER A 188 1.88 18.76 -4.92
CA SER A 188 0.99 18.33 -3.84
C SER A 188 0.20 17.05 -4.13
N ALA A 189 0.15 16.59 -5.38
CA ALA A 189 -0.43 15.30 -5.77
C ALA A 189 0.55 14.15 -5.61
N VAL A 190 1.78 14.40 -5.09
CA VAL A 190 2.72 13.37 -4.66
C VAL A 190 2.81 13.39 -3.14
N GLY A 191 2.82 12.22 -2.55
CA GLY A 191 2.99 12.01 -1.13
C GLY A 191 3.67 10.68 -0.85
N VAL A 192 3.68 10.29 0.41
CA VAL A 192 4.32 9.07 0.89
C VAL A 192 3.29 8.13 1.47
N CYS A 193 3.43 6.84 1.18
CA CYS A 193 2.86 5.75 1.96
C CYS A 193 3.94 5.19 2.88
N TYR A 194 3.66 5.08 4.17
CA TYR A 194 4.59 4.49 5.13
C TYR A 194 4.15 3.07 5.47
N ASP A 195 4.92 2.09 5.01
CA ASP A 195 4.77 0.70 5.46
C ASP A 195 5.59 0.47 6.71
N PHE A 196 4.92 0.10 7.80
CA PHE A 196 5.54 -0.14 9.10
C PHE A 196 6.43 -1.37 9.10
N GLY A 197 6.03 -2.43 8.40
CA GLY A 197 6.82 -3.64 8.31
C GLY A 197 8.09 -3.46 7.50
N HIS A 198 8.04 -2.78 6.37
CA HIS A 198 9.22 -2.43 5.58
C HIS A 198 10.21 -1.58 6.40
N ALA A 199 9.69 -0.59 7.13
CA ALA A 199 10.53 0.21 8.01
C ALA A 199 11.13 -0.62 9.16
N ASN A 200 10.42 -1.62 9.69
CA ASN A 200 10.94 -2.51 10.72
C ASN A 200 12.13 -3.35 10.22
N LEU A 201 12.13 -3.75 8.95
CA LEU A 201 13.24 -4.46 8.31
C LEU A 201 14.49 -3.58 8.13
N THR A 202 14.32 -2.26 8.11
CA THR A 202 15.42 -1.27 7.96
C THR A 202 15.81 -0.58 9.27
N GLY A 203 15.42 -1.14 10.42
CA GLY A 203 15.84 -0.69 11.74
C GLY A 203 14.72 -0.12 12.62
N GLY A 204 13.51 -0.02 12.13
CA GLY A 204 12.36 0.48 12.90
C GLY A 204 12.37 2.01 13.02
N PHE A 205 12.64 2.56 14.20
CA PHE A 205 12.63 4.00 14.48
C PHE A 205 11.34 4.70 14.00
N HIS A 206 10.18 4.07 14.15
CA HIS A 206 8.92 4.48 13.55
C HIS A 206 8.54 5.93 13.88
N ARG A 207 8.65 6.34 15.13
CA ARG A 207 8.31 7.71 15.55
C ARG A 207 9.23 8.74 14.90
N HIS A 208 10.54 8.44 14.80
CA HIS A 208 11.51 9.30 14.12
C HIS A 208 11.17 9.42 12.63
N ASN A 209 10.97 8.30 11.96
CA ASN A 209 10.65 8.23 10.53
C ASN A 209 9.36 9.01 10.20
N LEU A 210 8.31 8.82 10.98
CA LEU A 210 7.04 9.52 10.80
C LEU A 210 7.19 11.03 10.98
N ASN A 211 7.98 11.47 11.97
CA ASN A 211 8.27 12.89 12.16
C ASN A 211 9.06 13.49 10.99
N LEU A 212 10.02 12.73 10.43
CA LEU A 212 10.76 13.14 9.22
C LEU A 212 9.83 13.31 8.01
N LEU A 213 8.92 12.37 7.81
CA LEU A 213 7.94 12.44 6.71
C LEU A 213 6.95 13.59 6.89
N GLY A 214 6.46 13.83 8.10
CA GLY A 214 5.57 14.94 8.43
C GLY A 214 4.35 14.99 7.51
N SER A 215 4.07 16.14 6.92
CA SER A 215 2.91 16.38 6.05
C SER A 215 2.97 15.67 4.69
N ARG A 216 4.11 15.08 4.32
CA ARG A 216 4.26 14.24 3.11
C ARG A 216 3.52 12.92 3.25
N LEU A 217 3.32 12.45 4.48
CA LEU A 217 2.57 11.21 4.74
C LEU A 217 1.11 11.34 4.32
N LYS A 218 0.66 10.47 3.42
CA LYS A 218 -0.70 10.46 2.86
C LYS A 218 -1.43 9.13 3.04
N ALA A 219 -0.67 8.05 3.10
CA ALA A 219 -1.16 6.69 3.25
C ALA A 219 -0.27 5.91 4.21
N VAL A 220 -0.77 4.83 4.75
CA VAL A 220 0.01 3.89 5.55
C VAL A 220 -0.37 2.46 5.21
N HIS A 221 0.61 1.54 5.34
CA HIS A 221 0.39 0.10 5.39
C HIS A 221 0.79 -0.42 6.77
N VAL A 222 -0.20 -0.98 7.47
CA VAL A 222 -0.06 -1.53 8.81
C VAL A 222 0.11 -3.03 8.70
N GLN A 223 1.32 -3.50 8.92
CA GLN A 223 1.68 -4.90 9.00
C GLN A 223 2.84 -5.06 9.99
N ASP A 224 3.01 -6.24 10.54
CA ASP A 224 4.08 -6.57 11.49
C ASP A 224 4.99 -7.65 10.91
N ASN A 225 6.20 -7.73 11.43
CA ASN A 225 7.16 -8.78 11.14
C ASN A 225 8.20 -8.88 12.26
N HIS A 226 9.08 -9.89 12.21
CA HIS A 226 10.12 -10.10 13.21
C HIS A 226 11.44 -9.36 12.89
N GLY A 227 11.46 -8.45 11.91
CA GLY A 227 12.67 -7.73 11.48
C GLY A 227 13.60 -8.54 10.57
N GLU A 228 13.15 -9.69 10.06
CA GLU A 228 13.95 -10.59 9.20
C GLU A 228 13.33 -10.82 7.82
N LEU A 229 12.02 -10.81 7.72
CA LEU A 229 11.25 -11.07 6.49
C LEU A 229 10.06 -10.14 6.43
N ASP A 230 9.63 -9.83 5.22
CA ASP A 230 8.37 -9.15 4.97
C ASP A 230 7.20 -10.14 5.14
N GLU A 231 6.74 -10.28 6.40
CA GLU A 231 5.81 -11.34 6.80
C GLU A 231 4.34 -10.95 6.72
N HIS A 232 4.03 -9.66 6.62
CA HIS A 232 2.66 -9.14 6.63
C HIS A 232 1.77 -9.74 7.73
N LEU A 233 2.32 -9.83 8.95
CA LEU A 233 1.62 -10.32 10.13
C LEU A 233 0.67 -9.27 10.69
N LEU A 234 -0.29 -9.72 11.48
CA LEU A 234 -1.12 -8.83 12.27
C LEU A 234 -0.27 -8.14 13.36
N PRO A 235 -0.45 -6.84 13.65
CA PRO A 235 0.22 -6.17 14.76
C PRO A 235 0.16 -6.95 16.07
N PHE A 236 1.26 -6.94 16.82
CA PHE A 236 1.54 -7.71 18.04
C PHE A 236 1.99 -9.15 17.80
N PHE A 237 2.07 -9.62 16.56
CA PHE A 237 2.61 -10.93 16.21
C PHE A 237 4.05 -10.86 15.67
N GLY A 238 4.60 -9.67 15.52
CA GLY A 238 6.00 -9.38 15.20
C GLY A 238 6.70 -8.60 16.30
N SER A 239 7.64 -7.74 15.94
CA SER A 239 8.53 -7.03 16.86
C SER A 239 8.32 -5.52 16.92
N ILE A 240 7.38 -4.96 16.17
CA ILE A 240 7.14 -3.51 16.11
C ILE A 240 6.60 -2.98 17.46
N ASP A 241 7.21 -1.90 17.99
CA ASP A 241 6.62 -1.13 19.09
C ASP A 241 5.47 -0.25 18.57
N TRP A 242 4.27 -0.82 18.61
CA TRP A 242 3.07 -0.15 18.13
C TRP A 242 2.64 1.05 18.97
N LYS A 243 3.10 1.17 20.22
CA LYS A 243 2.86 2.41 21.01
C LYS A 243 3.70 3.56 20.46
N GLU A 244 4.96 3.29 20.21
CA GLU A 244 5.88 4.24 19.60
C GLU A 244 5.40 4.64 18.20
N ALA A 245 4.96 3.67 17.39
CA ALA A 245 4.42 3.90 16.06
C ALA A 245 3.17 4.81 16.08
N MET A 246 2.20 4.52 16.98
CA MET A 246 1.00 5.34 17.11
C MET A 246 1.28 6.73 17.66
N ALA A 247 2.27 6.86 18.56
CA ALA A 247 2.73 8.18 19.03
C ALA A 247 3.33 9.00 17.88
N GLY A 248 4.08 8.38 16.98
CA GLY A 248 4.62 9.04 15.78
C GLY A 248 3.54 9.56 14.84
N LEU A 249 2.49 8.78 14.57
CA LEU A 249 1.34 9.25 13.80
C LEU A 249 0.61 10.42 14.49
N ALA A 250 0.51 10.37 15.82
CA ALA A 250 -0.09 11.46 16.59
C ALA A 250 0.78 12.72 16.59
N ASP A 251 2.11 12.59 16.60
CA ASP A 251 3.06 13.70 16.53
C ASP A 251 2.82 14.58 15.30
N ILE A 252 2.55 13.95 14.17
CA ILE A 252 2.34 14.63 12.89
C ILE A 252 0.86 14.91 12.59
N HIS A 253 -0.06 14.59 13.52
CA HIS A 253 -1.51 14.73 13.29
C HIS A 253 -1.96 14.05 12.00
N PHE A 254 -1.53 12.81 11.75
CA PHE A 254 -1.82 12.10 10.50
C PHE A 254 -3.33 12.08 10.21
N PRO A 255 -3.79 12.67 9.09
CA PRO A 255 -5.21 12.85 8.80
C PRO A 255 -5.85 11.67 8.07
N GLY A 256 -5.04 10.65 7.72
CA GLY A 256 -5.49 9.50 6.94
C GLY A 256 -6.12 8.40 7.79
N ASP A 257 -6.39 7.28 7.14
CA ASP A 257 -6.94 6.07 7.76
C ASP A 257 -5.83 5.07 8.09
N LEU A 258 -6.04 4.24 9.10
CA LEU A 258 -5.13 3.17 9.48
C LEU A 258 -5.40 1.94 8.60
N THR A 259 -4.63 1.77 7.54
CA THR A 259 -4.85 0.74 6.52
C THR A 259 -3.99 -0.48 6.76
N PHE A 260 -4.63 -1.61 7.06
CA PHE A 260 -3.95 -2.90 7.24
C PHE A 260 -3.57 -3.53 5.91
N GLU A 261 -2.34 -4.05 5.83
CA GLU A 261 -1.85 -4.88 4.74
C GLU A 261 -1.34 -6.23 5.28
N VAL A 262 -2.27 -7.09 5.70
CA VAL A 262 -2.00 -8.34 6.45
C VAL A 262 -2.45 -9.58 5.68
N GLN A 263 -2.15 -9.65 4.39
CA GLN A 263 -2.59 -10.73 3.50
C GLN A 263 -2.08 -12.12 3.91
N GLU A 264 -0.94 -12.21 4.56
CA GLU A 264 -0.40 -13.50 5.01
C GLU A 264 -1.11 -14.02 6.27
N TRP A 265 -1.71 -13.14 7.08
CA TRP A 265 -2.42 -13.51 8.30
C TRP A 265 -3.56 -14.50 8.06
N GLY A 266 -4.37 -14.23 7.03
CA GLY A 266 -5.48 -15.10 6.67
C GLY A 266 -5.19 -16.10 5.56
N ARG A 267 -3.96 -16.16 5.02
CA ARG A 267 -3.63 -16.87 3.77
C ARG A 267 -4.06 -18.32 3.75
N TYR A 268 -3.82 -19.04 4.83
CA TYR A 268 -4.08 -20.48 4.90
C TYR A 268 -5.46 -20.85 5.44
N LEU A 269 -6.27 -19.87 5.84
CA LEU A 269 -7.64 -20.11 6.23
C LEU A 269 -8.47 -20.55 5.01
N PRO A 270 -9.36 -21.54 5.15
CA PRO A 270 -10.31 -21.86 4.10
C PRO A 270 -11.27 -20.69 3.86
N ARG A 271 -11.88 -20.66 2.68
CA ARG A 271 -12.72 -19.53 2.23
C ARG A 271 -13.78 -19.12 3.26
N GLU A 272 -14.44 -20.09 3.87
CA GLU A 272 -15.51 -19.89 4.85
C GLU A 272 -15.04 -19.28 6.18
N LEU A 273 -13.73 -19.31 6.47
CA LEU A 273 -13.12 -18.75 7.68
C LEU A 273 -12.33 -17.45 7.44
N LYS A 274 -12.30 -16.93 6.21
CA LYS A 274 -11.59 -15.66 5.89
C LYS A 274 -12.08 -14.48 6.71
N TYR A 275 -13.35 -14.48 7.12
CA TYR A 275 -13.91 -13.42 7.98
C TYR A 275 -13.17 -13.28 9.31
N ILE A 276 -12.57 -14.37 9.83
CA ILE A 276 -11.80 -14.34 11.08
C ILE A 276 -10.62 -13.37 10.96
N ALA A 277 -9.89 -13.41 9.84
CA ALA A 277 -8.76 -12.50 9.63
C ALA A 277 -9.23 -11.03 9.59
N ALA A 278 -10.34 -10.76 8.92
CA ALA A 278 -10.92 -9.42 8.85
C ALA A 278 -11.43 -8.93 10.21
N GLU A 279 -12.10 -9.77 11.00
CA GLU A 279 -12.57 -9.41 12.35
C GLU A 279 -11.40 -9.14 13.30
N GLN A 280 -10.38 -10.01 13.29
CA GLN A 280 -9.21 -9.86 14.17
C GLN A 280 -8.44 -8.58 13.84
N SER A 281 -8.20 -8.28 12.56
CA SER A 281 -7.51 -7.04 12.17
C SER A 281 -8.30 -5.80 12.57
N LEU A 282 -9.63 -5.82 12.49
CA LEU A 282 -10.47 -4.72 12.95
C LEU A 282 -10.41 -4.53 14.48
N VAL A 283 -10.38 -5.62 15.25
CA VAL A 283 -10.23 -5.56 16.73
C VAL A 283 -8.87 -4.96 17.09
N VAL A 284 -7.80 -5.43 16.46
CA VAL A 284 -6.45 -4.90 16.66
C VAL A 284 -6.38 -3.43 16.25
N GLY A 285 -6.98 -3.05 15.12
CA GLY A 285 -7.03 -1.67 14.66
C GLY A 285 -7.69 -0.72 15.69
N ARG A 286 -8.78 -1.14 16.31
CA ARG A 286 -9.42 -0.35 17.39
C ARG A 286 -8.46 -0.10 18.54
N LYS A 287 -7.62 -1.07 18.90
CA LYS A 287 -6.62 -0.90 19.94
C LYS A 287 -5.55 0.10 19.53
N LEU A 288 -5.03 0.02 18.30
CA LEU A 288 -4.04 0.96 17.77
C LEU A 288 -4.60 2.39 17.73
N VAL A 289 -5.81 2.56 17.20
CA VAL A 289 -6.50 3.86 17.16
C VAL A 289 -6.69 4.42 18.56
N SER A 290 -7.02 3.59 19.58
CA SER A 290 -7.14 4.06 20.95
C SER A 290 -5.84 4.64 21.52
N TRP A 291 -4.68 4.12 21.12
CA TRP A 291 -3.38 4.67 21.51
C TRP A 291 -3.06 5.98 20.77
N TYR A 292 -3.37 6.04 19.50
CA TYR A 292 -3.26 7.29 18.70
C TYR A 292 -4.09 8.40 19.35
N GLU A 293 -5.36 8.14 19.69
CA GLU A 293 -6.27 9.12 20.30
C GLU A 293 -5.80 9.54 21.70
N ALA A 294 -5.29 8.61 22.52
CA ALA A 294 -4.71 8.93 23.80
C ALA A 294 -3.51 9.89 23.68
N CYS A 295 -2.60 9.64 22.71
CA CYS A 295 -1.47 10.53 22.47
C CYS A 295 -1.90 11.94 22.00
N LEU A 296 -3.02 12.07 21.30
CA LEU A 296 -3.57 13.41 20.94
C LEU A 296 -4.16 14.16 22.11
N GLN A 297 -4.69 13.44 23.13
CA GLN A 297 -5.31 14.06 24.31
C GLN A 297 -4.29 14.51 25.36
N GLU A 298 -3.11 13.91 25.39
CA GLU A 298 -2.02 14.24 26.31
C GLU A 298 -1.23 15.51 25.94
N ARG A 299 -1.60 16.16 24.85
CA ARG A 299 -0.99 17.39 24.29
C ARG A 299 -1.87 18.59 24.46
#